data_9f013933d1321f55c8c3e9c31263f042
#
_entry.id   9f013933d1321f55c8c3e9c31263f042
#
_cell.length_a   1.000
_cell.length_b   1.000
_cell.length_c   1.000
_cell.angle_alpha   90.00
_cell.angle_beta   90.00
_cell.angle_gamma   90.00
#
_symmetry.space_group_name_H-M   'P 1'
#
loop_
_entity.id
_entity.type
_entity.pdbx_description
1 polymer ?
#
loop_
_entity_poly.entity_id
_entity_poly.type
_entity_poly.pdbx_seq_one_letter_code
_entity_poly.pdbx_strand_id
1 'polypeptide(L)'
;MKSPPTGRYVQFNPLITASITAFSYRQFDYLTYMTYKHRLSRWLHKRLAHNYLQASMVDPYRISMTTILRDSGTYLAPRKDNRPREVEVSLKELRKKQVLMGFEKEYRRGPRNAVQDIVYSLRPDFHFIQEIKRANTRAKWITEQAGT
;
A
#
# COMPACT_ATOMS: atom_id res chain seq x y z
N MET A 1 -48.90 7.93 7.96
CA MET A 1 -47.70 7.92 8.79
C MET A 1 -46.78 6.80 8.26
N LYS A 2 -45.71 7.13 7.57
CA LYS A 2 -44.76 6.12 7.08
C LYS A 2 -43.86 5.69 8.24
N SER A 3 -43.84 4.41 8.57
CA SER A 3 -42.91 3.85 9.56
C SER A 3 -41.48 4.16 9.16
N PRO A 4 -40.60 4.58 10.08
CA PRO A 4 -39.21 4.77 9.75
C PRO A 4 -38.58 3.44 9.31
N PRO A 5 -37.66 3.46 8.33
CA PRO A 5 -37.03 2.26 7.87
C PRO A 5 -36.24 1.61 9.03
N THR A 6 -36.55 0.35 9.30
CA THR A 6 -35.87 -0.51 10.29
C THR A 6 -34.46 -0.87 9.75
N GLY A 7 -33.57 0.12 9.66
CA GLY A 7 -32.19 -0.07 9.27
C GLY A 7 -31.25 0.13 10.48
N ARG A 8 -30.19 -0.68 10.57
CA ARG A 8 -29.09 -0.39 11.50
C ARG A 8 -28.30 0.79 10.95
N TYR A 9 -28.23 1.87 11.70
CA TYR A 9 -27.47 3.05 11.33
C TYR A 9 -26.10 3.03 12.01
N VAL A 10 -25.06 3.40 11.29
CA VAL A 10 -23.71 3.62 11.83
C VAL A 10 -23.43 5.12 11.76
N GLN A 11 -23.16 5.71 12.90
CA GLN A 11 -22.72 7.10 12.97
C GLN A 11 -21.20 7.13 13.00
N PHE A 12 -20.58 7.76 12.00
CA PHE A 12 -19.15 7.95 11.94
C PHE A 12 -18.71 9.17 12.76
N ASN A 13 -17.46 9.14 13.23
CA ASN A 13 -16.81 10.32 13.78
C ASN A 13 -16.89 11.49 12.78
N PRO A 14 -17.11 12.74 13.22
CA PRO A 14 -17.19 13.91 12.34
C PRO A 14 -16.02 14.07 11.37
N LEU A 15 -14.80 13.71 11.78
CA LEU A 15 -13.61 13.73 10.91
C LEU A 15 -13.72 12.71 9.77
N ILE A 16 -14.24 11.52 10.05
CA ILE A 16 -14.46 10.48 9.03
C ILE A 16 -15.57 10.93 8.09
N THR A 17 -16.66 11.48 8.62
CA THR A 17 -17.76 12.02 7.80
C THR A 17 -17.26 13.14 6.89
N ALA A 18 -16.48 14.08 7.42
CA ALA A 18 -15.88 15.15 6.64
C ALA A 18 -14.95 14.62 5.54
N SER A 19 -14.13 13.61 5.85
CA SER A 19 -13.25 12.97 4.86
C SER A 19 -14.02 12.26 3.75
N ILE A 20 -15.14 11.61 4.08
CA ILE A 20 -16.01 10.95 3.10
C ILE A 20 -16.69 12.01 2.23
N THR A 21 -17.24 13.07 2.84
CA THR A 21 -17.93 14.15 2.13
C THR A 21 -16.96 14.93 1.23
N ALA A 22 -15.75 15.22 1.71
CA ALA A 22 -14.69 15.87 0.93
C ALA A 22 -13.99 14.91 -0.05
N PHE A 23 -14.38 13.64 -0.10
CA PHE A 23 -13.75 12.60 -0.92
C PHE A 23 -12.22 12.54 -0.78
N SER A 24 -11.72 12.89 0.38
CA SER A 24 -10.28 12.89 0.69
C SER A 24 -9.71 11.51 0.98
N TYR A 25 -10.55 10.46 0.95
CA TYR A 25 -10.13 9.09 1.09
C TYR A 25 -9.55 8.54 -0.21
N ARG A 26 -8.58 7.65 -0.08
CA ARG A 26 -7.97 6.98 -1.23
C ARG A 26 -8.57 5.61 -1.45
N GLN A 27 -9.04 5.38 -2.66
CA GLN A 27 -9.58 4.08 -3.08
C GLN A 27 -8.44 3.14 -3.47
N PHE A 28 -8.52 1.87 -3.05
CA PHE A 28 -7.65 0.78 -3.47
C PHE A 28 -8.44 -0.52 -3.65
N ASP A 29 -7.86 -1.48 -4.35
CA ASP A 29 -8.52 -2.76 -4.61
C ASP A 29 -8.62 -3.61 -3.32
N TYR A 30 -9.76 -3.47 -2.65
CA TYR A 30 -10.07 -4.20 -1.43
C TYR A 30 -10.19 -5.71 -1.66
N LEU A 31 -10.70 -6.14 -2.81
CA LEU A 31 -10.88 -7.56 -3.12
C LEU A 31 -9.54 -8.27 -3.21
N THR A 32 -8.60 -7.72 -3.98
CA THR A 32 -7.22 -8.22 -4.02
C THR A 32 -6.58 -8.18 -2.63
N TYR A 33 -6.77 -7.08 -1.88
CA TYR A 33 -6.24 -6.94 -0.53
C TYR A 33 -6.67 -8.07 0.42
N MET A 34 -7.93 -8.49 0.35
CA MET A 34 -8.47 -9.56 1.21
C MET A 34 -7.96 -10.95 0.83
N THR A 35 -7.42 -11.13 -0.37
CA THR A 35 -6.90 -12.43 -0.82
C THR A 35 -5.46 -12.72 -0.37
N TYR A 36 -4.76 -11.76 0.21
CA TYR A 36 -3.39 -11.96 0.70
C TYR A 36 -3.34 -12.92 1.88
N LYS A 37 -2.38 -13.84 1.84
CA LYS A 37 -2.09 -14.76 2.94
C LYS A 37 -1.22 -14.11 4.01
N HIS A 38 -0.25 -13.27 3.60
CA HIS A 38 0.71 -12.64 4.50
C HIS A 38 0.28 -11.23 4.92
N ARG A 39 0.37 -10.95 6.22
CA ARG A 39 0.03 -9.63 6.77
C ARG A 39 0.93 -8.53 6.19
N LEU A 40 2.21 -8.84 5.97
CA LEU A 40 3.15 -7.90 5.39
C LEU A 40 2.80 -7.55 3.94
N SER A 41 2.28 -8.50 3.15
CA SER A 41 1.79 -8.24 1.79
C SER A 41 0.63 -7.24 1.80
N ARG A 42 -0.31 -7.40 2.74
CA ARG A 42 -1.43 -6.45 2.92
C ARG A 42 -0.92 -5.05 3.23
N TRP A 43 0.01 -4.94 4.17
CA TRP A 43 0.58 -3.66 4.55
C TRP A 43 1.34 -3.00 3.40
N LEU A 44 2.17 -3.76 2.67
CA LEU A 44 2.92 -3.26 1.51
C LEU A 44 2.00 -2.78 0.40
N HIS A 45 0.95 -3.52 0.06
CA HIS A 45 -0.04 -3.10 -0.94
C HIS A 45 -0.71 -1.78 -0.54
N LYS A 46 -1.19 -1.69 0.70
CA LYS A 46 -1.80 -0.47 1.23
C LYS A 46 -0.82 0.70 1.21
N ARG A 47 0.43 0.48 1.61
CA ARG A 47 1.47 1.51 1.57
C ARG A 47 1.76 1.99 0.15
N LEU A 48 1.89 1.09 -0.82
CA LEU A 48 2.05 1.44 -2.22
C LEU A 48 0.87 2.26 -2.74
N ALA A 49 -0.36 1.84 -2.47
CA ALA A 49 -1.56 2.55 -2.89
C ALA A 49 -1.64 3.98 -2.32
N HIS A 50 -1.12 4.23 -1.12
CA HIS A 50 -1.16 5.54 -0.48
C HIS A 50 0.04 6.42 -0.82
N ASN A 51 1.23 5.86 -0.94
CA ASN A 51 2.47 6.62 -1.05
C ASN A 51 3.03 6.68 -2.48
N TYR A 52 2.70 5.71 -3.33
CA TYR A 52 3.19 5.67 -4.71
C TYR A 52 2.19 6.30 -5.68
N LEU A 53 1.89 7.57 -5.46
CA LEU A 53 0.85 8.33 -6.20
C LEU A 53 1.18 8.52 -7.68
N GLN A 54 2.45 8.59 -8.02
CA GLN A 54 2.95 8.75 -9.39
C GLN A 54 3.57 7.44 -9.90
N ALA A 55 2.89 6.33 -9.63
CA ALA A 55 3.35 5.03 -10.08
C ALA A 55 3.61 5.03 -11.59
N SER A 56 4.83 4.67 -11.97
CA SER A 56 5.26 4.60 -13.35
C SER A 56 6.13 3.36 -13.61
N MET A 57 6.26 2.97 -14.87
CA MET A 57 7.17 1.87 -15.25
C MET A 57 8.65 2.26 -15.14
N VAL A 58 8.95 3.55 -15.10
CA VAL A 58 10.32 4.08 -15.13
C VAL A 58 10.89 4.20 -13.72
N ASP A 59 10.11 4.77 -12.78
CA ASP A 59 10.56 5.08 -11.43
C ASP A 59 10.06 4.02 -10.44
N PRO A 60 10.95 3.14 -9.93
CA PRO A 60 10.55 2.15 -8.93
C PRO A 60 10.31 2.81 -7.56
N TYR A 61 9.40 2.23 -6.79
CA TYR A 61 9.22 2.62 -5.39
C TYR A 61 10.33 2.00 -4.53
N ARG A 62 11.09 2.84 -3.83
CA ARG A 62 12.19 2.39 -2.97
C ARG A 62 11.79 2.38 -1.51
N ILE A 63 12.04 1.27 -0.83
CA ILE A 63 11.77 1.11 0.60
C ILE A 63 12.87 0.26 1.25
N SER A 64 13.33 0.71 2.42
CA SER A 64 14.34 -0.04 3.18
C SER A 64 13.72 -1.07 4.12
N MET A 65 14.47 -2.10 4.46
CA MET A 65 14.11 -3.10 5.47
C MET A 65 13.81 -2.40 6.80
N THR A 66 14.63 -1.46 7.21
CA THR A 66 14.44 -0.68 8.44
C THR A 66 13.09 0.03 8.45
N THR A 67 12.69 0.64 7.33
CA THR A 67 11.38 1.30 7.20
C THR A 67 10.24 0.29 7.27
N ILE A 68 10.39 -0.86 6.61
CA ILE A 68 9.39 -1.94 6.66
C ILE A 68 9.19 -2.41 8.10
N LEU A 69 10.27 -2.66 8.84
CA LEU A 69 10.22 -3.12 10.22
C LEU A 69 9.56 -2.09 11.15
N ARG A 70 9.94 -0.83 11.00
CA ARG A 70 9.44 0.27 11.85
C ARG A 70 7.96 0.55 11.61
N ASP A 71 7.53 0.64 10.36
CA ASP A 71 6.23 1.19 9.99
C ASP A 71 5.14 0.12 9.85
N SER A 72 5.50 -1.15 9.58
CA SER A 72 4.50 -2.20 9.34
C SER A 72 3.76 -2.66 10.60
N GLY A 73 4.36 -2.47 11.78
CA GLY A 73 3.86 -3.05 13.02
C GLY A 73 3.74 -4.59 12.97
N THR A 74 4.31 -5.20 11.93
CA THR A 74 4.28 -6.66 11.75
C THR A 74 5.48 -7.25 12.46
N TYR A 75 5.22 -8.23 13.35
CA TYR A 75 6.28 -9.01 13.94
C TYR A 75 6.89 -9.91 12.86
N LEU A 76 8.07 -9.54 12.40
CA LEU A 76 8.88 -10.38 11.52
C LEU A 76 9.67 -11.37 12.36
N ALA A 77 10.15 -12.46 11.72
CA ALA A 77 10.88 -13.53 12.41
C ALA A 77 11.89 -12.99 13.44
N PRO A 78 11.97 -13.59 14.63
CA PRO A 78 12.87 -13.12 15.69
C PRO A 78 14.33 -13.14 15.27
N ARG A 79 14.70 -14.07 14.38
CA ARG A 79 16.05 -14.14 13.83
C ARG A 79 16.22 -13.14 12.70
N LYS A 80 17.20 -12.27 12.83
CA LYS A 80 17.52 -11.22 11.82
C LYS A 80 17.74 -11.82 10.42
N ASP A 81 18.29 -13.01 10.32
CA ASP A 81 18.61 -13.70 9.06
C ASP A 81 17.34 -14.12 8.27
N ASN A 82 16.23 -14.34 8.94
CA ASN A 82 14.97 -14.76 8.30
C ASN A 82 14.11 -13.56 7.84
N ARG A 83 14.38 -12.36 8.33
CA ARG A 83 13.59 -11.15 7.99
C ARG A 83 13.61 -10.83 6.50
N PRO A 84 14.76 -10.85 5.79
CA PRO A 84 14.78 -10.64 4.35
C PRO A 84 13.92 -11.65 3.60
N ARG A 85 13.94 -12.92 4.01
CA ARG A 85 13.13 -13.98 3.41
C ARG A 85 11.63 -13.73 3.55
N GLU A 86 11.17 -13.29 4.71
CA GLU A 86 9.76 -12.96 4.93
C GLU A 86 9.30 -11.78 4.07
N VAL A 87 10.13 -10.74 3.92
CA VAL A 87 9.85 -9.63 3.03
C VAL A 87 9.77 -10.11 1.58
N GLU A 88 10.71 -10.95 1.14
CA GLU A 88 10.70 -11.50 -0.21
C GLU A 88 9.48 -12.37 -0.50
N VAL A 89 9.05 -13.19 0.44
CA VAL A 89 7.82 -13.99 0.31
C VAL A 89 6.62 -13.07 0.09
N SER A 90 6.54 -12.00 0.86
CA SER A 90 5.48 -11.00 0.73
C SER A 90 5.53 -10.25 -0.61
N LEU A 91 6.73 -9.89 -1.07
CA LEU A 91 6.91 -9.25 -2.39
C LEU A 91 6.56 -10.19 -3.54
N LYS A 92 6.88 -11.48 -3.43
CA LYS A 92 6.47 -12.50 -4.41
C LYS A 92 4.95 -12.68 -4.44
N GLU A 93 4.28 -12.56 -3.31
CA GLU A 93 2.81 -12.59 -3.25
C GLU A 93 2.21 -11.37 -3.97
N LEU A 94 2.74 -10.16 -3.76
CA LEU A 94 2.35 -8.95 -4.49
C LEU A 94 2.55 -9.11 -6.01
N ARG A 95 3.63 -9.76 -6.43
CA ARG A 95 3.87 -10.08 -7.84
C ARG A 95 2.81 -11.02 -8.41
N LYS A 96 2.43 -12.08 -7.67
CA LYS A 96 1.35 -12.99 -8.09
C LYS A 96 0.00 -12.31 -8.22
N LYS A 97 -0.23 -11.24 -7.47
CA LYS A 97 -1.46 -10.45 -7.49
C LYS A 97 -1.41 -9.27 -8.47
N GLN A 98 -0.39 -9.20 -9.34
CA GLN A 98 -0.25 -8.15 -10.35
C GLN A 98 -0.16 -6.72 -9.76
N VAL A 99 0.33 -6.60 -8.55
CA VAL A 99 0.67 -5.30 -7.93
C VAL A 99 2.09 -4.91 -8.28
N LEU A 100 3.00 -5.89 -8.28
CA LEU A 100 4.40 -5.71 -8.68
C LEU A 100 4.72 -6.58 -9.90
N MET A 101 5.48 -6.02 -10.82
CA MET A 101 6.13 -6.76 -11.91
C MET A 101 7.38 -7.50 -11.37
N GLY A 102 8.13 -6.85 -10.47
CA GLY A 102 9.33 -7.40 -9.87
C GLY A 102 9.92 -6.49 -8.81
N PHE A 103 11.02 -6.93 -8.22
CA PHE A 103 11.78 -6.15 -7.26
C PHE A 103 13.27 -6.47 -7.34
N GLU A 104 14.10 -5.50 -6.96
CA GLU A 104 15.55 -5.61 -6.84
C GLU A 104 15.96 -5.34 -5.40
N LYS A 105 17.11 -5.89 -4.99
CA LYS A 105 17.68 -5.70 -3.67
C LYS A 105 19.03 -5.02 -3.76
N GLU A 106 19.23 -4.01 -2.95
CA GLU A 106 20.51 -3.32 -2.75
C GLU A 106 20.91 -3.44 -1.28
N TYR A 107 22.09 -4.03 -1.03
CA TYR A 107 22.61 -4.17 0.32
C TYR A 107 23.41 -2.92 0.69
N ARG A 108 22.97 -2.19 1.70
CA ARG A 108 23.74 -1.12 2.31
C ARG A 108 24.71 -1.71 3.31
N ARG A 109 26.00 -1.54 3.06
CA ARG A 109 27.07 -2.05 3.89
C ARG A 109 27.70 -0.92 4.70
N GLY A 110 28.02 -1.21 5.96
CA GLY A 110 28.72 -0.33 6.88
C GLY A 110 30.16 -0.72 7.07
N PRO A 111 30.79 -0.24 8.17
CA PRO A 111 32.16 -0.58 8.53
C PRO A 111 32.33 -2.10 8.58
N ARG A 112 33.53 -2.56 8.18
CA ARG A 112 33.88 -4.01 8.09
C ARG A 112 32.99 -4.80 7.14
N ASN A 113 32.40 -4.13 6.13
CA ASN A 113 31.53 -4.77 5.12
C ASN A 113 30.26 -5.45 5.67
N ALA A 114 29.87 -5.14 6.92
CA ALA A 114 28.66 -5.67 7.54
C ALA A 114 27.41 -5.07 6.85
N VAL A 115 26.42 -5.93 6.59
CA VAL A 115 25.11 -5.47 6.06
C VAL A 115 24.36 -4.70 7.14
N GLN A 116 24.15 -3.41 6.93
CA GLN A 116 23.39 -2.54 7.84
C GLN A 116 21.92 -2.47 7.49
N ASP A 117 21.57 -2.44 6.21
CA ASP A 117 20.20 -2.36 5.73
C ASP A 117 20.07 -2.99 4.33
N ILE A 118 18.87 -3.28 3.92
CA ILE A 118 18.53 -3.75 2.58
C ILE A 118 17.49 -2.80 2.00
N VAL A 119 17.76 -2.24 0.84
CA VAL A 119 16.81 -1.40 0.10
C VAL A 119 16.19 -2.22 -1.00
N TYR A 120 14.87 -2.25 -1.03
CA TYR A 120 14.09 -2.89 -2.07
C TYR A 120 13.61 -1.83 -3.06
N SER A 121 13.90 -2.03 -4.34
CA SER A 121 13.37 -1.25 -5.45
C SER A 121 12.22 -2.03 -6.08
N LEU A 122 10.99 -1.56 -5.88
CA LEU A 122 9.78 -2.23 -6.27
C LEU A 122 9.28 -1.67 -7.60
N ARG A 123 9.22 -2.51 -8.63
CA ARG A 123 8.68 -2.14 -9.93
C ARG A 123 7.20 -2.48 -9.97
N PRO A 124 6.30 -1.49 -10.16
CA PRO A 124 4.87 -1.72 -10.18
C PRO A 124 4.46 -2.49 -11.44
N ASP A 125 3.42 -3.29 -11.30
CA ASP A 125 2.76 -3.90 -12.44
C ASP A 125 1.91 -2.88 -13.19
N PHE A 126 1.72 -3.08 -14.48
CA PHE A 126 0.87 -2.22 -15.31
C PHE A 126 -0.56 -2.11 -14.75
N HIS A 127 -1.09 -3.19 -14.25
CA HIS A 127 -2.42 -3.24 -13.63
C HIS A 127 -2.52 -2.28 -12.44
N PHE A 128 -1.54 -2.34 -11.53
CA PHE A 128 -1.47 -1.44 -10.39
C PHE A 128 -1.35 0.04 -10.81
N ILE A 129 -0.52 0.33 -11.83
CA ILE A 129 -0.39 1.69 -12.38
C ILE A 129 -1.73 2.22 -12.89
N GLN A 130 -2.50 1.39 -13.59
CA GLN A 130 -3.83 1.77 -14.08
C GLN A 130 -4.80 2.06 -12.94
N GLU A 131 -4.78 1.26 -11.88
CA GLU A 131 -5.59 1.51 -10.67
C GLU A 131 -5.24 2.85 -10.02
N ILE A 132 -3.95 3.14 -9.85
CA ILE A 132 -3.48 4.41 -9.27
C ILE A 132 -3.91 5.60 -10.14
N LYS A 133 -3.77 5.51 -11.46
CA LYS A 133 -4.21 6.55 -12.40
C LYS A 133 -5.71 6.80 -12.31
N ARG A 134 -6.53 5.75 -12.27
CA ARG A 134 -7.99 5.84 -12.11
C ARG A 134 -8.36 6.51 -10.78
N ALA A 135 -7.71 6.12 -9.68
CA ALA A 135 -7.92 6.73 -8.38
C ALA A 135 -7.56 8.23 -8.35
N ASN A 136 -6.45 8.60 -9.01
CA ASN A 136 -6.01 9.99 -9.12
C ASN A 136 -6.98 10.84 -9.96
N THR A 137 -7.44 10.33 -11.11
CA THR A 137 -8.40 11.01 -12.00
C THR A 137 -9.73 11.24 -11.28
N ARG A 138 -10.22 10.23 -10.57
CA ARG A 138 -11.45 10.34 -9.79
C ARG A 138 -11.34 11.39 -8.68
N ALA A 139 -10.21 11.42 -7.96
CA ALA A 139 -9.97 12.43 -6.94
C ALA A 139 -9.97 13.86 -7.51
N LYS A 140 -9.34 14.09 -8.65
CA LYS A 140 -9.35 15.38 -9.35
C LYS A 140 -10.76 15.81 -9.75
N TRP A 141 -11.51 14.92 -10.41
CA TRP A 141 -12.88 15.22 -10.85
C TRP A 141 -13.80 15.63 -9.70
N ILE A 142 -13.68 14.96 -8.56
CA ILE A 142 -14.46 15.25 -7.35
C ILE A 142 -14.07 16.63 -6.78
N THR A 143 -12.77 16.95 -6.73
CA THR A 143 -12.29 18.24 -6.23
C THR A 143 -12.77 19.40 -7.12
N GLU A 144 -12.80 19.22 -8.42
CA GLU A 144 -13.30 20.21 -9.38
C GLU A 144 -14.80 20.45 -9.23
N GLN A 145 -15.59 19.41 -8.95
CA GLN A 145 -17.04 19.53 -8.73
C GLN A 145 -17.38 20.17 -7.37
N ALA A 146 -16.56 19.95 -6.34
CA ALA A 146 -16.78 20.52 -5.00
C ALA A 146 -16.33 21.99 -4.89
N GLY A 147 -15.54 22.49 -5.86
CA GLY A 147 -15.05 23.87 -5.91
C GLY A 147 -15.95 24.84 -6.72
N THR A 148 -17.06 24.31 -7.22
CA THR A 148 -18.11 25.12 -7.89
C THR A 148 -19.31 25.25 -6.98
#